data_793801c1569b2c8f007ef511072fd1f4
#
_entry.id   793801c1569b2c8f007ef511072fd1f4
#
_cell.length_a   1.000
_cell.length_b   1.000
_cell.length_c   1.000
_cell.angle_alpha   90.00
_cell.angle_beta   90.00
_cell.angle_gamma   90.00
#
_symmetry.space_group_name_H-M   'P 1'
#
loop_
_entity.id
_entity.type
_entity.pdbx_description
1 polymer ?
#
loop_
_entity_poly.entity_id
_entity_poly.type
_entity_poly.pdbx_seq_one_letter_code
_entity_poly.pdbx_strand_id
1 'polypeptide(L)'
;MKVSVSTNRILHRNARARPALDLPLAIKPVKITFDAPHSTSTSVRAYVAKGLTHFETGPIFVSIIEYLFALLVITLGAGVQATLGLGAALIAGPVLTVIDPDLLPGPMLAMATIVNFRNAIADRASIDVSAWKRAVVGAPLGLAFGILLLTNVEEGSLSVIVSTFVLIAVGLQVGGLKPPKGRIAEHLAGVATAFSSTVAAMPGPMFVVFYGHRKPPTVRGTLASFMLVSTPVILFLLHLDGRFGSRHLLLALSLAPGTFLGLQLGRSLRTKVSVAQFRPLVLGVACVSAISVLFKEIAI
;
A
#
# COMPACT_ATOMS: atom_id res chain seq x y z
N MET A 1 -13.39 -17.09 -38.25
CA MET A 1 -12.16 -16.83 -37.46
C MET A 1 -10.98 -17.10 -38.41
N LYS A 2 -10.44 -16.07 -39.08
CA LYS A 2 -9.27 -16.23 -39.98
C LYS A 2 -8.09 -15.52 -39.33
N VAL A 3 -7.01 -16.28 -39.10
CA VAL A 3 -5.72 -15.75 -38.61
C VAL A 3 -4.84 -15.53 -39.84
N SER A 4 -4.45 -14.29 -40.11
CA SER A 4 -3.49 -13.94 -41.17
C SER A 4 -2.18 -13.52 -40.54
N VAL A 5 -1.11 -14.23 -40.85
CA VAL A 5 0.27 -13.90 -40.43
C VAL A 5 0.95 -13.27 -41.66
N SER A 6 1.25 -11.99 -41.58
CA SER A 6 2.04 -11.28 -42.61
C SER A 6 3.49 -11.18 -42.19
N THR A 7 4.36 -11.85 -42.94
CA THR A 7 5.82 -11.79 -42.80
C THR A 7 6.37 -10.83 -43.87
N ASN A 8 6.79 -9.63 -43.48
CA ASN A 8 7.45 -8.71 -44.39
C ASN A 8 8.96 -8.98 -44.42
N ARG A 9 9.44 -9.46 -45.57
CA ARG A 9 10.83 -9.70 -45.92
C ARG A 9 11.40 -8.39 -46.48
N ILE A 10 12.34 -7.73 -45.80
CA ILE A 10 13.15 -6.64 -46.35
C ILE A 10 14.57 -7.13 -46.55
N LEU A 11 15.02 -7.03 -47.80
CA LEU A 11 16.30 -7.46 -48.30
C LEU A 11 17.45 -6.53 -47.88
N HIS A 12 18.60 -7.16 -47.69
CA HIS A 12 19.92 -6.61 -47.40
C HIS A 12 20.46 -5.65 -48.47
N ARG A 13 21.23 -4.64 -48.04
CA ARG A 13 22.44 -4.22 -48.72
C ARG A 13 23.51 -3.68 -47.75
N ASN A 14 24.60 -4.41 -47.71
CA ASN A 14 26.03 -4.10 -47.39
C ASN A 14 26.41 -2.87 -46.53
N ALA A 15 27.13 -3.13 -45.41
CA ALA A 15 28.49 -2.59 -45.20
C ALA A 15 29.23 -3.31 -44.05
N ARG A 16 30.51 -3.42 -44.22
CA ARG A 16 31.54 -4.22 -43.51
C ARG A 16 31.83 -3.73 -42.08
N ALA A 17 32.25 -4.69 -41.24
CA ALA A 17 33.33 -4.65 -40.27
C ALA A 17 33.01 -4.60 -38.76
N ARG A 18 33.39 -5.70 -38.17
CA ARG A 18 34.04 -6.03 -36.87
C ARG A 18 33.14 -6.39 -35.66
N PRO A 19 33.62 -7.32 -34.79
CA PRO A 19 32.80 -8.06 -33.87
C PRO A 19 32.77 -7.46 -32.47
N ALA A 20 31.60 -7.32 -31.90
CA ALA A 20 31.38 -7.24 -30.46
C ALA A 20 30.20 -8.13 -30.10
N LEU A 21 30.42 -9.00 -29.14
CA LEU A 21 29.44 -9.89 -28.57
C LEU A 21 28.40 -9.05 -27.81
N ASP A 22 27.29 -8.76 -28.48
CA ASP A 22 26.09 -8.27 -27.80
C ASP A 22 24.91 -9.11 -28.28
N LEU A 23 24.39 -9.92 -27.37
CA LEU A 23 23.12 -10.62 -27.53
C LEU A 23 21.99 -9.70 -27.04
N PRO A 24 21.19 -9.08 -27.92
CA PRO A 24 19.86 -8.64 -27.52
C PRO A 24 18.86 -9.69 -27.99
N LEU A 25 18.27 -10.39 -27.06
CA LEU A 25 17.00 -11.09 -27.26
C LEU A 25 15.90 -10.03 -27.49
N ALA A 26 15.86 -9.49 -28.71
CA ALA A 26 14.76 -8.66 -29.15
C ALA A 26 13.56 -9.56 -29.45
N ILE A 27 12.71 -9.76 -28.46
CA ILE A 27 11.37 -10.32 -28.65
C ILE A 27 10.56 -9.31 -29.44
N LYS A 28 10.31 -9.59 -30.73
CA LYS A 28 9.44 -8.73 -31.59
C LYS A 28 8.01 -8.73 -31.02
N PRO A 29 7.37 -7.55 -30.91
CA PRO A 29 5.99 -7.50 -30.47
C PRO A 29 5.07 -8.20 -31.48
N VAL A 30 4.31 -9.19 -31.00
CA VAL A 30 3.25 -9.84 -31.76
C VAL A 30 2.04 -8.90 -31.76
N LYS A 31 1.70 -8.34 -32.92
CA LYS A 31 0.46 -7.58 -33.12
C LYS A 31 -0.71 -8.55 -33.22
N ILE A 32 -1.49 -8.65 -32.15
CA ILE A 32 -2.79 -9.34 -32.18
C ILE A 32 -3.85 -8.26 -32.43
N THR A 33 -4.45 -8.26 -33.60
CA THR A 33 -5.59 -7.40 -33.95
C THR A 33 -6.87 -8.18 -33.73
N PHE A 34 -7.71 -7.69 -32.83
CA PHE A 34 -9.09 -8.15 -32.67
C PHE A 34 -10.02 -7.14 -33.33
N ASP A 35 -10.76 -7.58 -34.35
CA ASP A 35 -11.87 -6.80 -34.87
C ASP A 35 -13.11 -7.02 -33.99
N ALA A 36 -13.49 -5.99 -33.23
CA ALA A 36 -14.72 -5.94 -32.46
C ALA A 36 -15.46 -4.63 -32.73
N PRO A 37 -16.78 -4.65 -32.79
CA PRO A 37 -17.59 -3.48 -33.20
C PRO A 37 -17.48 -2.33 -32.16
N HIS A 38 -17.57 -1.14 -32.71
CA HIS A 38 -17.35 0.17 -32.11
C HIS A 38 -17.98 0.38 -30.72
N SER A 39 -17.21 0.89 -29.78
CA SER A 39 -17.43 1.84 -28.68
C SER A 39 -16.92 1.47 -27.27
N THR A 40 -16.49 0.23 -27.00
CA THR A 40 -15.98 -0.14 -25.64
C THR A 40 -14.54 -0.66 -25.62
N SER A 41 -13.87 -0.75 -26.76
CA SER A 41 -12.56 -1.43 -26.88
C SER A 41 -11.33 -0.53 -26.59
N THR A 42 -11.50 0.79 -26.57
CA THR A 42 -10.36 1.72 -26.45
C THR A 42 -9.80 1.78 -25.02
N SER A 43 -10.67 1.68 -24.01
CA SER A 43 -10.27 1.73 -22.62
C SER A 43 -9.52 0.47 -22.16
N VAL A 44 -10.00 -0.71 -22.51
CA VAL A 44 -9.37 -1.99 -22.13
C VAL A 44 -8.01 -2.17 -22.83
N ARG A 45 -7.87 -1.72 -24.08
CA ARG A 45 -6.59 -1.75 -24.81
C ARG A 45 -5.55 -0.82 -24.21
N ALA A 46 -5.94 0.36 -23.75
CA ALA A 46 -5.03 1.30 -23.05
C ALA A 46 -4.55 0.73 -21.71
N TYR A 47 -5.42 0.06 -20.97
CA TYR A 47 -5.08 -0.56 -19.69
C TYR A 47 -4.09 -1.73 -19.85
N VAL A 48 -4.31 -2.64 -20.78
CA VAL A 48 -3.42 -3.80 -21.01
C VAL A 48 -2.08 -3.35 -21.60
N ALA A 49 -2.05 -2.34 -22.47
CA ALA A 49 -0.81 -1.81 -23.02
C ALA A 49 0.03 -1.07 -21.97
N LYS A 50 -0.62 -0.32 -21.05
CA LYS A 50 0.09 0.39 -19.96
C LYS A 50 0.71 -0.56 -18.94
N GLY A 51 0.06 -1.70 -18.67
CA GLY A 51 0.59 -2.72 -17.73
C GLY A 51 1.77 -3.54 -18.25
N LEU A 52 2.01 -3.60 -19.57
CA LEU A 52 3.06 -4.43 -20.17
C LEU A 52 4.33 -3.67 -20.57
N THR A 53 4.34 -2.33 -20.54
CA THR A 53 5.46 -1.53 -21.09
C THR A 53 6.32 -0.81 -20.06
N HIS A 54 5.98 -0.80 -18.77
CA HIS A 54 6.78 -0.13 -17.75
C HIS A 54 7.70 -1.11 -17.00
N PHE A 55 8.77 -1.55 -17.65
CA PHE A 55 9.99 -1.96 -16.98
C PHE A 55 10.89 -0.72 -16.85
N GLU A 56 10.52 0.20 -15.98
CA GLU A 56 11.43 1.28 -15.61
C GLU A 56 12.45 0.75 -14.61
N THR A 57 13.64 0.45 -15.12
CA THR A 57 14.84 0.13 -14.34
C THR A 57 15.57 1.41 -13.93
N GLY A 58 14.84 2.37 -13.35
CA GLY A 58 15.47 3.50 -12.67
C GLY A 58 16.08 3.04 -11.33
N PRO A 59 17.06 3.78 -10.77
CA PRO A 59 17.59 3.47 -9.44
C PRO A 59 16.46 3.48 -8.42
N ILE A 60 16.46 2.47 -7.53
CA ILE A 60 15.40 2.28 -6.52
C ILE A 60 15.39 3.46 -5.53
N PHE A 61 16.56 4.03 -5.23
CA PHE A 61 16.74 5.24 -4.42
C PHE A 61 17.80 6.14 -5.07
N VAL A 62 17.60 7.44 -4.99
CA VAL A 62 18.53 8.42 -5.57
C VAL A 62 19.82 8.48 -4.77
N SER A 63 19.74 8.24 -3.42
CA SER A 63 20.91 8.25 -2.57
C SER A 63 20.85 7.19 -1.46
N ILE A 64 22.03 6.78 -0.97
CA ILE A 64 22.15 5.88 0.17
C ILE A 64 21.55 6.48 1.46
N ILE A 65 21.58 7.82 1.58
CA ILE A 65 21.04 8.55 2.72
C ILE A 65 19.51 8.41 2.74
N GLU A 66 18.85 8.60 1.61
CA GLU A 66 17.40 8.41 1.47
C GLU A 66 16.98 6.98 1.79
N TYR A 67 17.75 6.00 1.28
CA TYR A 67 17.51 4.59 1.61
C TYR A 67 17.63 4.31 3.10
N LEU A 68 18.70 4.75 3.76
CA LEU A 68 18.90 4.53 5.19
C LEU A 68 17.83 5.25 6.02
N PHE A 69 17.41 6.42 5.58
CA PHE A 69 16.34 7.16 6.24
C PHE A 69 14.99 6.47 6.08
N ALA A 70 14.65 6.00 4.87
CA ALA A 70 13.45 5.20 4.63
C ALA A 70 13.46 3.90 5.46
N LEU A 71 14.61 3.22 5.54
CA LEU A 71 14.79 2.01 6.36
C LEU A 71 14.56 2.29 7.84
N LEU A 72 15.07 3.41 8.38
CA LEU A 72 14.83 3.85 9.74
C LEU A 72 13.35 4.11 10.00
N VAL A 73 12.70 4.87 9.11
CA VAL A 73 11.26 5.22 9.21
C VAL A 73 10.39 3.97 9.17
N ILE A 74 10.68 3.02 8.27
CA ILE A 74 9.98 1.72 8.20
C ILE A 74 10.22 0.91 9.48
N THR A 75 11.45 0.89 10.00
CA THR A 75 11.77 0.19 11.25
C THR A 75 10.94 0.72 12.43
N LEU A 76 10.88 2.03 12.58
CA LEU A 76 10.06 2.67 13.63
C LEU A 76 8.56 2.39 13.42
N GLY A 77 8.07 2.56 12.19
CA GLY A 77 6.67 2.30 11.84
C GLY A 77 6.25 0.85 12.09
N ALA A 78 7.05 -0.11 11.66
CA ALA A 78 6.81 -1.54 11.90
C ALA A 78 6.86 -1.89 13.39
N GLY A 79 7.77 -1.28 14.16
CA GLY A 79 7.85 -1.42 15.62
C GLY A 79 6.57 -0.94 16.31
N VAL A 80 6.07 0.22 15.92
CA VAL A 80 4.80 0.77 16.42
C VAL A 80 3.63 -0.13 16.04
N GLN A 81 3.54 -0.58 14.80
CA GLN A 81 2.48 -1.50 14.36
C GLN A 81 2.51 -2.82 15.12
N ALA A 82 3.69 -3.38 15.36
CA ALA A 82 3.85 -4.62 16.12
C ALA A 82 3.44 -4.46 17.58
N THR A 83 3.63 -3.29 18.16
CA THR A 83 3.33 -2.99 19.57
C THR A 83 1.87 -2.62 19.78
N LEU A 84 1.38 -1.62 19.04
CA LEU A 84 0.07 -1.02 19.23
C LEU A 84 -1.02 -1.64 18.35
N GLY A 85 -0.64 -2.25 17.22
CA GLY A 85 -1.59 -2.65 16.16
C GLY A 85 -2.11 -1.49 15.32
N LEU A 86 -1.66 -0.25 15.59
CA LEU A 86 -1.91 0.92 14.77
C LEU A 86 -0.93 0.91 13.60
N GLY A 87 -1.42 1.18 12.39
CA GLY A 87 -0.64 1.02 11.17
C GLY A 87 0.70 1.77 11.17
N ALA A 88 1.73 1.12 10.66
CA ALA A 88 3.05 1.71 10.43
C ALA A 88 2.96 2.99 9.61
N ALA A 89 2.02 3.03 8.66
CA ALA A 89 1.81 4.16 7.76
C ALA A 89 1.35 5.47 8.45
N LEU A 90 0.86 5.41 9.69
CA LEU A 90 0.55 6.64 10.44
C LEU A 90 1.80 7.50 10.67
N ILE A 91 2.93 6.87 10.98
CA ILE A 91 4.20 7.58 11.16
C ILE A 91 4.96 7.67 9.85
N ALA A 92 5.06 6.53 9.16
CA ALA A 92 5.89 6.40 7.98
C ALA A 92 5.25 7.02 6.72
N GLY A 93 3.91 7.01 6.60
CA GLY A 93 3.21 7.43 5.39
C GLY A 93 3.60 8.81 4.88
N PRO A 94 3.39 9.88 5.66
CA PRO A 94 3.72 11.23 5.20
C PRO A 94 5.22 11.43 4.90
N VAL A 95 6.10 10.78 5.69
CA VAL A 95 7.54 10.88 5.49
C VAL A 95 7.98 10.14 4.23
N LEU A 96 7.45 8.95 4.01
CA LEU A 96 7.81 8.13 2.84
C LEU A 96 7.29 8.72 1.54
N THR A 97 6.13 9.37 1.53
CA THR A 97 5.63 10.05 0.32
C THR A 97 6.50 11.23 -0.11
N VAL A 98 7.24 11.85 0.84
CA VAL A 98 8.21 12.91 0.52
C VAL A 98 9.51 12.34 -0.04
N ILE A 99 9.92 11.14 0.41
CA ILE A 99 11.14 10.46 -0.07
C ILE A 99 10.87 9.89 -1.47
N ASP A 100 9.83 9.08 -1.59
CA ASP A 100 9.41 8.47 -2.84
C ASP A 100 7.91 8.13 -2.75
N PRO A 101 7.04 8.82 -3.52
CA PRO A 101 5.60 8.53 -3.55
C PRO A 101 5.28 7.09 -3.93
N ASP A 102 6.14 6.43 -4.71
CA ASP A 102 5.98 5.03 -5.13
C ASP A 102 6.06 4.03 -3.97
N LEU A 103 6.50 4.46 -2.79
CA LEU A 103 6.48 3.65 -1.57
C LEU A 103 5.06 3.42 -1.03
N LEU A 104 4.08 4.22 -1.47
CA LEU A 104 2.68 4.11 -1.06
C LEU A 104 1.75 3.99 -2.29
N PRO A 105 0.60 3.30 -2.13
CA PRO A 105 0.26 2.42 -1.00
C PRO A 105 0.85 1.01 -1.11
N GLY A 106 1.24 0.56 -2.31
CA GLY A 106 1.57 -0.83 -2.62
C GLY A 106 2.73 -1.41 -1.79
N PRO A 107 3.98 -0.88 -1.89
CA PRO A 107 5.13 -1.41 -1.15
C PRO A 107 4.90 -1.42 0.36
N MET A 108 4.30 -0.36 0.90
CA MET A 108 3.99 -0.27 2.32
C MET A 108 3.02 -1.37 2.78
N LEU A 109 2.00 -1.69 1.99
CA LEU A 109 1.06 -2.79 2.26
C LEU A 109 1.75 -4.15 2.16
N ALA A 110 2.62 -4.34 1.17
CA ALA A 110 3.39 -5.56 1.02
C ALA A 110 4.28 -5.82 2.25
N MET A 111 5.01 -4.81 2.71
CA MET A 111 5.82 -4.88 3.94
C MET A 111 4.97 -5.11 5.20
N ALA A 112 3.82 -4.41 5.30
CA ALA A 112 2.91 -4.57 6.44
C ALA A 112 2.34 -5.99 6.55
N THR A 113 2.30 -6.75 5.45
CA THR A 113 1.86 -8.16 5.46
C THR A 113 2.72 -9.02 6.38
N ILE A 114 4.02 -8.76 6.48
CA ILE A 114 4.95 -9.46 7.37
C ILE A 114 4.53 -9.24 8.84
N VAL A 115 4.24 -7.99 9.19
CA VAL A 115 3.80 -7.61 10.56
C VAL A 115 2.42 -8.18 10.85
N ASN A 116 1.51 -8.11 9.87
CA ASN A 116 0.15 -8.63 10.01
C ASN A 116 0.15 -10.15 10.19
N PHE A 117 0.94 -10.89 9.43
CA PHE A 117 1.11 -12.33 9.61
C PHE A 117 1.56 -12.67 11.04
N ARG A 118 2.57 -11.98 11.53
CA ARG A 118 3.07 -12.17 12.89
C ARG A 118 2.04 -11.83 13.96
N ASN A 119 1.32 -10.71 13.81
CA ASN A 119 0.28 -10.28 14.76
C ASN A 119 -0.93 -11.22 14.76
N ALA A 120 -1.37 -11.69 13.60
CA ALA A 120 -2.47 -12.65 13.50
C ALA A 120 -2.15 -13.96 14.22
N ILE A 121 -0.93 -14.50 14.08
CA ILE A 121 -0.50 -15.70 14.79
C ILE A 121 -0.38 -15.44 16.29
N ALA A 122 0.23 -14.33 16.70
CA ALA A 122 0.47 -14.02 18.10
C ALA A 122 -0.83 -13.81 18.88
N ASP A 123 -1.85 -13.22 18.26
CA ASP A 123 -3.13 -12.88 18.88
C ASP A 123 -4.27 -13.78 18.39
N ARG A 124 -3.97 -14.94 17.79
CA ARG A 124 -4.95 -15.85 17.16
C ARG A 124 -6.13 -16.23 18.07
N ALA A 125 -5.86 -16.47 19.35
CA ALA A 125 -6.87 -16.82 20.35
C ALA A 125 -7.82 -15.65 20.70
N SER A 126 -7.44 -14.42 20.33
CA SER A 126 -8.20 -13.20 20.63
C SER A 126 -8.93 -12.65 19.41
N ILE A 127 -8.85 -13.31 18.24
CA ILE A 127 -9.54 -12.86 17.02
C ILE A 127 -11.05 -12.96 17.21
N ASP A 128 -11.77 -11.85 16.98
CA ASP A 128 -13.22 -11.85 16.90
C ASP A 128 -13.67 -12.26 15.50
N VAL A 129 -13.86 -13.58 15.33
CA VAL A 129 -14.22 -14.18 14.04
C VAL A 129 -15.55 -13.65 13.51
N SER A 130 -16.51 -13.34 14.39
CA SER A 130 -17.84 -12.88 13.95
C SER A 130 -17.78 -11.46 13.42
N ALA A 131 -17.04 -10.59 14.09
CA ALA A 131 -16.78 -9.23 13.66
C ALA A 131 -15.86 -9.19 12.42
N TRP A 132 -14.85 -10.06 12.36
CA TRP A 132 -13.98 -10.23 11.20
C TRP A 132 -14.77 -10.59 9.93
N LYS A 133 -15.69 -11.58 10.00
CA LYS A 133 -16.54 -11.95 8.87
C LYS A 133 -17.35 -10.77 8.35
N ARG A 134 -17.95 -9.97 9.24
CA ARG A 134 -18.72 -8.79 8.85
C ARG A 134 -17.84 -7.69 8.22
N ALA A 135 -16.64 -7.46 8.78
CA ALA A 135 -15.69 -6.52 8.18
C ALA A 135 -15.26 -6.98 6.79
N VAL A 136 -14.97 -8.27 6.58
CA VAL A 136 -14.61 -8.82 5.26
C VAL A 136 -15.75 -8.64 4.25
N VAL A 137 -17.01 -8.83 4.66
CA VAL A 137 -18.18 -8.57 3.80
C VAL A 137 -18.28 -7.07 3.42
N GLY A 138 -17.89 -6.16 4.30
CA GLY A 138 -17.87 -4.72 4.00
C GLY A 138 -16.69 -4.29 3.10
N ALA A 139 -15.58 -5.04 3.11
CA ALA A 139 -14.35 -4.65 2.43
C ALA A 139 -14.50 -4.35 0.93
N PRO A 140 -15.25 -5.10 0.10
CA PRO A 140 -15.37 -4.84 -1.33
C PRO A 140 -15.84 -3.43 -1.68
N LEU A 141 -16.76 -2.85 -0.90
CA LEU A 141 -17.20 -1.47 -1.11
C LEU A 141 -16.05 -0.47 -0.83
N GLY A 142 -15.30 -0.68 0.25
CA GLY A 142 -14.14 0.16 0.57
C GLY A 142 -13.03 0.07 -0.48
N LEU A 143 -12.76 -1.13 -0.98
CA LEU A 143 -11.81 -1.36 -2.06
C LEU A 143 -12.24 -0.64 -3.35
N ALA A 144 -13.50 -0.78 -3.75
CA ALA A 144 -14.04 -0.15 -4.95
C ALA A 144 -13.92 1.39 -4.87
N PHE A 145 -14.34 2.00 -3.76
CA PHE A 145 -14.19 3.44 -3.58
C PHE A 145 -12.72 3.87 -3.49
N GLY A 146 -11.85 3.08 -2.87
CA GLY A 146 -10.42 3.37 -2.79
C GLY A 146 -9.74 3.38 -4.16
N ILE A 147 -9.98 2.37 -4.98
CA ILE A 147 -9.46 2.31 -6.35
C ILE A 147 -10.06 3.44 -7.19
N LEU A 148 -11.38 3.66 -7.12
CA LEU A 148 -12.03 4.74 -7.86
C LEU A 148 -11.42 6.11 -7.51
N LEU A 149 -11.08 6.35 -6.25
CA LEU A 149 -10.38 7.58 -5.87
C LEU A 149 -9.00 7.64 -6.51
N LEU A 150 -8.19 6.58 -6.39
CA LEU A 150 -6.82 6.56 -6.91
C LEU A 150 -6.76 6.70 -8.43
N THR A 151 -7.70 6.10 -9.18
CA THR A 151 -7.74 6.22 -10.64
C THR A 151 -8.04 7.63 -11.14
N ASN A 152 -8.67 8.48 -10.28
CA ASN A 152 -9.02 9.86 -10.61
C ASN A 152 -8.08 10.90 -9.99
N VAL A 153 -7.03 10.47 -9.30
CA VAL A 153 -6.07 11.35 -8.62
C VAL A 153 -4.72 11.31 -9.33
N GLU A 154 -4.15 12.48 -9.60
CA GLU A 154 -2.80 12.62 -10.12
C GLU A 154 -1.78 12.16 -9.07
N GLU A 155 -0.66 11.58 -9.53
CA GLU A 155 0.40 11.05 -8.64
C GLU A 155 0.98 12.12 -7.70
N GLY A 156 1.11 13.37 -8.18
CA GLY A 156 1.58 14.50 -7.37
C GLY A 156 0.67 14.86 -6.19
N SER A 157 -0.61 14.47 -6.22
CA SER A 157 -1.54 14.76 -5.13
C SER A 157 -1.58 13.68 -4.04
N LEU A 158 -0.82 12.60 -4.21
CA LEU A 158 -0.85 11.47 -3.26
C LEU A 158 -0.36 11.85 -1.87
N SER A 159 0.70 12.68 -1.77
CA SER A 159 1.23 13.20 -0.51
C SER A 159 0.20 14.02 0.26
N VAL A 160 -0.58 14.87 -0.44
CA VAL A 160 -1.66 15.66 0.16
C VAL A 160 -2.79 14.76 0.68
N ILE A 161 -3.19 13.77 -0.12
CA ILE A 161 -4.24 12.81 0.26
C ILE A 161 -3.81 12.01 1.48
N VAL A 162 -2.62 11.42 1.46
CA VAL A 162 -2.08 10.63 2.58
C VAL A 162 -2.00 11.48 3.84
N SER A 163 -1.46 12.71 3.75
CA SER A 163 -1.33 13.62 4.89
C SER A 163 -2.70 14.04 5.44
N THR A 164 -3.66 14.33 4.57
CA THR A 164 -5.04 14.64 4.97
C THR A 164 -5.68 13.45 5.69
N PHE A 165 -5.49 12.23 5.18
CA PHE A 165 -5.97 11.02 5.85
C PHE A 165 -5.34 10.82 7.23
N VAL A 166 -4.04 11.10 7.39
CA VAL A 166 -3.37 11.06 8.71
C VAL A 166 -4.04 12.03 9.66
N LEU A 167 -4.27 13.29 9.25
CA LEU A 167 -4.91 14.30 10.12
C LEU A 167 -6.34 13.91 10.50
N ILE A 168 -7.13 13.42 9.56
CA ILE A 168 -8.48 12.90 9.83
C ILE A 168 -8.39 11.74 10.82
N ALA A 169 -7.49 10.79 10.60
CA ALA A 169 -7.31 9.63 11.45
C ALA A 169 -6.86 10.00 12.88
N VAL A 170 -5.98 10.99 13.01
CA VAL A 170 -5.56 11.55 14.30
C VAL A 170 -6.74 12.27 14.97
N GLY A 171 -7.45 13.13 14.25
CA GLY A 171 -8.62 13.86 14.74
C GLY A 171 -9.71 12.94 15.27
N LEU A 172 -10.06 11.88 14.54
CA LEU A 172 -11.02 10.86 14.96
C LEU A 172 -10.58 10.11 16.24
N GLN A 173 -9.27 9.90 16.41
CA GLN A 173 -8.75 9.19 17.58
C GLN A 173 -8.59 10.07 18.81
N VAL A 174 -8.34 11.38 18.65
CA VAL A 174 -8.21 12.36 19.73
C VAL A 174 -9.58 12.91 20.14
N GLY A 175 -10.50 13.05 19.18
CA GLY A 175 -11.83 13.65 19.38
C GLY A 175 -12.77 12.87 20.30
N GLY A 176 -12.32 11.75 20.90
CA GLY A 176 -13.08 11.02 21.91
C GLY A 176 -14.40 10.44 21.41
N LEU A 177 -14.54 10.24 20.10
CA LEU A 177 -15.73 9.67 19.49
C LEU A 177 -16.01 8.28 20.11
N LYS A 178 -17.23 8.10 20.60
CA LYS A 178 -17.65 6.79 21.11
C LYS A 178 -17.79 5.84 19.91
N PRO A 179 -17.08 4.72 19.91
CA PRO A 179 -17.16 3.79 18.79
C PRO A 179 -18.60 3.32 18.60
N PRO A 180 -19.13 3.35 17.38
CA PRO A 180 -20.43 2.76 17.10
C PRO A 180 -20.37 1.27 17.41
N LYS A 181 -21.49 0.72 17.89
CA LYS A 181 -21.60 -0.70 18.24
C LYS A 181 -22.64 -1.38 17.35
N GLY A 182 -22.49 -2.69 17.16
CA GLY A 182 -23.46 -3.49 16.44
C GLY A 182 -22.97 -3.95 15.05
N ARG A 183 -23.81 -4.76 14.41
CA ARG A 183 -23.47 -5.44 13.15
C ARG A 183 -23.14 -4.47 12.01
N ILE A 184 -23.92 -3.38 11.89
CA ILE A 184 -23.70 -2.34 10.86
C ILE A 184 -22.35 -1.68 11.04
N ALA A 185 -21.98 -1.33 12.29
CA ALA A 185 -20.69 -0.72 12.59
C ALA A 185 -19.51 -1.62 12.19
N GLU A 186 -19.65 -2.94 12.31
CA GLU A 186 -18.62 -3.89 11.92
C GLU A 186 -18.47 -4.01 10.40
N HIS A 187 -19.54 -3.91 9.62
CA HIS A 187 -19.46 -3.78 8.15
C HIS A 187 -18.80 -2.45 7.75
N LEU A 188 -19.23 -1.34 8.38
CA LEU A 188 -18.62 -0.02 8.13
C LEU A 188 -17.14 0.02 8.49
N ALA A 189 -16.73 -0.70 9.55
CA ALA A 189 -15.31 -0.86 9.86
C ALA A 189 -14.55 -1.50 8.71
N GLY A 190 -15.11 -2.54 8.08
CA GLY A 190 -14.53 -3.17 6.90
C GLY A 190 -14.43 -2.21 5.72
N VAL A 191 -15.50 -1.47 5.42
CA VAL A 191 -15.52 -0.45 4.36
C VAL A 191 -14.42 0.60 4.61
N ALA A 192 -14.44 1.23 5.78
CA ALA A 192 -13.51 2.32 6.11
C ALA A 192 -12.05 1.85 6.15
N THR A 193 -11.80 0.64 6.69
CA THR A 193 -10.46 0.07 6.78
C THR A 193 -9.93 -0.32 5.40
N ALA A 194 -10.73 -0.95 4.56
CA ALA A 194 -10.33 -1.32 3.20
C ALA A 194 -10.07 -0.07 2.35
N PHE A 195 -10.94 0.94 2.42
CA PHE A 195 -10.78 2.21 1.74
C PHE A 195 -9.47 2.91 2.13
N SER A 196 -9.25 3.14 3.44
CA SER A 196 -8.05 3.81 3.93
C SER A 196 -6.76 3.01 3.66
N SER A 197 -6.85 1.68 3.62
CA SER A 197 -5.72 0.82 3.25
C SER A 197 -5.35 0.97 1.78
N THR A 198 -6.36 1.00 0.90
CA THR A 198 -6.15 1.14 -0.55
C THR A 198 -5.56 2.50 -0.89
N VAL A 199 -6.06 3.57 -0.28
CA VAL A 199 -5.65 4.95 -0.62
C VAL A 199 -4.32 5.32 0.03
N ALA A 200 -4.13 4.99 1.31
CA ALA A 200 -3.03 5.50 2.12
C ALA A 200 -2.24 4.44 2.89
N ALA A 201 -2.48 3.16 2.64
CA ALA A 201 -1.92 2.04 3.40
C ALA A 201 -2.16 2.12 4.93
N MET A 202 -3.26 2.75 5.37
CA MET A 202 -3.56 3.07 6.79
C MET A 202 -4.78 2.34 7.34
N PRO A 203 -4.76 1.01 7.49
CA PRO A 203 -5.90 0.25 8.04
C PRO A 203 -6.18 0.56 9.51
N GLY A 204 -5.12 0.75 10.31
CA GLY A 204 -5.19 0.78 11.77
C GLY A 204 -6.10 1.85 12.35
N PRO A 205 -5.92 3.12 11.99
CA PRO A 205 -6.72 4.21 12.55
C PRO A 205 -8.21 4.03 12.36
N MET A 206 -8.64 3.71 11.14
CA MET A 206 -10.04 3.52 10.82
C MET A 206 -10.63 2.30 11.54
N PHE A 207 -9.87 1.20 11.60
CA PHE A 207 -10.31 0.03 12.35
C PHE A 207 -10.50 0.33 13.84
N VAL A 208 -9.59 1.10 14.45
CA VAL A 208 -9.66 1.47 15.87
C VAL A 208 -10.84 2.39 16.17
N VAL A 209 -11.30 3.22 15.25
CA VAL A 209 -12.51 4.03 15.44
C VAL A 209 -13.71 3.14 15.75
N PHE A 210 -13.82 1.96 15.12
CA PHE A 210 -14.94 1.04 15.31
C PHE A 210 -14.69 -0.02 16.40
N TYR A 211 -13.44 -0.47 16.55
CA TYR A 211 -13.06 -1.58 17.42
C TYR A 211 -12.30 -1.18 18.69
N GLY A 212 -11.99 0.10 18.86
CA GLY A 212 -11.16 0.59 19.98
C GLY A 212 -11.74 0.36 21.38
N HIS A 213 -13.02 -0.01 21.48
CA HIS A 213 -13.65 -0.40 22.73
C HIS A 213 -13.30 -1.84 23.18
N ARG A 214 -12.67 -2.63 22.30
CA ARG A 214 -12.27 -4.01 22.59
C ARG A 214 -10.86 -4.07 23.14
N LYS A 215 -10.49 -5.23 23.72
CA LYS A 215 -9.13 -5.43 24.27
C LYS A 215 -8.07 -5.31 23.16
N PRO A 216 -6.90 -4.72 23.43
CA PRO A 216 -5.85 -4.52 22.43
C PRO A 216 -5.45 -5.78 21.63
N PRO A 217 -5.32 -6.99 22.23
CA PRO A 217 -5.06 -8.21 21.46
C PRO A 217 -6.17 -8.55 20.46
N THR A 218 -7.44 -8.32 20.82
CA THR A 218 -8.59 -8.56 19.94
C THR A 218 -8.56 -7.59 18.74
N VAL A 219 -8.34 -6.31 18.99
CA VAL A 219 -8.23 -5.30 17.92
C VAL A 219 -7.10 -5.66 16.96
N ARG A 220 -5.92 -5.93 17.50
CA ARG A 220 -4.72 -6.21 16.69
C ARG A 220 -4.82 -7.52 15.92
N GLY A 221 -5.25 -8.61 16.57
CA GLY A 221 -5.43 -9.91 15.92
C GLY A 221 -6.50 -9.89 14.83
N THR A 222 -7.65 -9.24 15.10
CA THR A 222 -8.76 -9.15 14.14
C THR A 222 -8.37 -8.27 12.94
N LEU A 223 -7.73 -7.11 13.17
CA LEU A 223 -7.22 -6.26 12.11
C LEU A 223 -6.16 -6.98 11.26
N ALA A 224 -5.19 -7.63 11.90
CA ALA A 224 -4.11 -8.33 11.20
C ALA A 224 -4.68 -9.45 10.31
N SER A 225 -5.62 -10.23 10.81
CA SER A 225 -6.31 -11.28 10.04
C SER A 225 -7.15 -10.72 8.90
N PHE A 226 -7.81 -9.57 9.11
CA PHE A 226 -8.54 -8.86 8.07
C PHE A 226 -7.58 -8.40 6.95
N MET A 227 -6.45 -7.83 7.32
CA MET A 227 -5.45 -7.35 6.36
C MET A 227 -4.78 -8.50 5.58
N LEU A 228 -4.58 -9.68 6.18
CA LEU A 228 -4.05 -10.84 5.46
C LEU A 228 -4.95 -11.29 4.30
N VAL A 229 -6.24 -11.09 4.41
CA VAL A 229 -7.19 -11.38 3.33
C VAL A 229 -7.32 -10.21 2.36
N SER A 230 -7.36 -8.99 2.87
CA SER A 230 -7.62 -7.80 2.06
C SER A 230 -6.39 -7.32 1.29
N THR A 231 -5.18 -7.42 1.86
CA THR A 231 -3.96 -6.91 1.21
C THR A 231 -3.66 -7.57 -0.13
N PRO A 232 -3.74 -8.91 -0.31
CA PRO A 232 -3.54 -9.50 -1.63
C PRO A 232 -4.52 -8.97 -2.68
N VAL A 233 -5.78 -8.75 -2.29
CA VAL A 233 -6.80 -8.17 -3.18
C VAL A 233 -6.47 -6.73 -3.52
N ILE A 234 -6.06 -5.92 -2.53
CA ILE A 234 -5.63 -4.54 -2.75
C ILE A 234 -4.44 -4.49 -3.73
N LEU A 235 -3.40 -5.28 -3.47
CA LEU A 235 -2.20 -5.32 -4.31
C LEU A 235 -2.52 -5.77 -5.74
N PHE A 236 -3.43 -6.72 -5.90
CA PHE A 236 -3.90 -7.16 -7.20
C PHE A 236 -4.65 -6.04 -7.93
N LEU A 237 -5.55 -5.33 -7.26
CA LEU A 237 -6.26 -4.19 -7.85
C LEU A 237 -5.32 -3.04 -8.21
N LEU A 238 -4.34 -2.72 -7.34
CA LEU A 238 -3.30 -1.73 -7.62
C LEU A 238 -2.42 -2.16 -8.80
N HIS A 239 -2.18 -3.47 -8.96
CA HIS A 239 -1.45 -4.00 -10.10
C HIS A 239 -2.23 -3.80 -11.40
N LEU A 240 -3.52 -4.05 -11.41
CA LEU A 240 -4.40 -3.79 -12.57
C LEU A 240 -4.46 -2.30 -12.92
N ASP A 241 -4.38 -1.43 -11.93
CA ASP A 241 -4.34 0.04 -12.09
C ASP A 241 -2.94 0.57 -12.50
N GLY A 242 -1.93 -0.29 -12.57
CA GLY A 242 -0.55 0.08 -12.91
C GLY A 242 0.26 0.69 -11.75
N ARG A 243 -0.33 0.82 -10.55
CA ARG A 243 0.29 1.40 -9.35
C ARG A 243 1.04 0.40 -8.47
N PHE A 244 1.13 -0.86 -8.89
CA PHE A 244 1.92 -1.89 -8.22
C PHE A 244 2.51 -2.87 -9.23
N GLY A 245 3.82 -2.84 -9.40
CA GLY A 245 4.55 -3.70 -10.34
C GLY A 245 5.85 -4.21 -9.75
N SER A 246 6.74 -4.72 -10.61
CA SER A 246 8.04 -5.29 -10.22
C SER A 246 8.93 -4.30 -9.45
N ARG A 247 8.98 -3.03 -9.86
CA ARG A 247 9.70 -1.97 -9.15
C ARG A 247 9.19 -1.81 -7.71
N HIS A 248 7.88 -1.72 -7.53
CA HIS A 248 7.25 -1.59 -6.22
C HIS A 248 7.50 -2.81 -5.32
N LEU A 249 7.53 -4.01 -5.91
CA LEU A 249 7.90 -5.23 -5.17
C LEU A 249 9.38 -5.20 -4.76
N LEU A 250 10.28 -4.75 -5.63
CA LEU A 250 11.70 -4.60 -5.29
C LEU A 250 11.92 -3.56 -4.19
N LEU A 251 11.20 -2.42 -4.23
CA LEU A 251 11.18 -1.43 -3.15
C LEU A 251 10.74 -2.07 -1.82
N ALA A 252 9.65 -2.83 -1.82
CA ALA A 252 9.18 -3.53 -0.62
C ALA A 252 10.22 -4.54 -0.10
N LEU A 253 10.86 -5.31 -0.98
CA LEU A 253 11.88 -6.28 -0.61
C LEU A 253 13.15 -5.62 -0.08
N SER A 254 13.60 -4.52 -0.68
CA SER A 254 14.79 -3.78 -0.23
C SER A 254 14.61 -3.21 1.18
N LEU A 255 13.38 -2.78 1.54
CA LEU A 255 13.04 -2.23 2.86
C LEU A 255 12.54 -3.30 3.86
N ALA A 256 12.38 -4.56 3.44
CA ALA A 256 11.96 -5.65 4.32
C ALA A 256 12.87 -5.83 5.56
N PRO A 257 14.22 -5.69 5.48
CA PRO A 257 15.08 -5.73 6.67
C PRO A 257 14.65 -4.75 7.76
N GLY A 258 14.25 -3.52 7.39
CA GLY A 258 13.72 -2.54 8.33
C GLY A 258 12.42 -3.02 9.00
N THR A 259 11.54 -3.65 8.23
CA THR A 259 10.31 -4.25 8.77
C THR A 259 10.62 -5.34 9.79
N PHE A 260 11.57 -6.22 9.52
CA PHE A 260 11.99 -7.28 10.46
C PHE A 260 12.64 -6.69 11.72
N LEU A 261 13.51 -5.70 11.59
CA LEU A 261 14.10 -5.01 12.74
C LEU A 261 13.03 -4.33 13.60
N GLY A 262 12.09 -3.63 12.96
CA GLY A 262 10.97 -2.99 13.64
C GLY A 262 10.07 -4.01 14.36
N LEU A 263 9.82 -5.15 13.75
CA LEU A 263 9.07 -6.24 14.37
C LEU A 263 9.76 -6.78 15.64
N GLN A 264 11.08 -6.93 15.64
CA GLN A 264 11.86 -7.35 16.80
C GLN A 264 11.83 -6.30 17.91
N LEU A 265 12.04 -5.02 17.57
CA LEU A 265 11.93 -3.90 18.51
C LEU A 265 10.54 -3.83 19.13
N GLY A 266 9.49 -3.94 18.32
CA GLY A 266 8.10 -3.91 18.78
C GLY A 266 7.77 -5.05 19.76
N ARG A 267 8.36 -6.24 19.57
CA ARG A 267 8.22 -7.36 20.51
C ARG A 267 8.83 -7.04 21.87
N SER A 268 10.01 -6.46 21.88
CA SER A 268 10.70 -6.08 23.15
C SER A 268 9.95 -4.95 23.87
N LEU A 269 9.37 -4.01 23.13
CA LEU A 269 8.64 -2.88 23.69
C LEU A 269 7.23 -3.26 24.19
N ARG A 270 6.60 -4.27 23.61
CA ARG A 270 5.21 -4.68 23.89
C ARG A 270 4.97 -5.00 25.37
N THR A 271 5.98 -5.50 26.07
CA THR A 271 5.92 -5.83 27.51
C THR A 271 6.36 -4.68 28.42
N LYS A 272 7.07 -3.69 27.88
CA LYS A 272 7.67 -2.60 28.64
C LYS A 272 6.92 -1.29 28.54
N VAL A 273 6.11 -1.10 27.50
CA VAL A 273 5.46 0.18 27.18
C VAL A 273 3.96 0.06 27.30
N SER A 274 3.34 0.97 28.06
CA SER A 274 1.90 1.10 28.12
C SER A 274 1.36 1.71 26.83
N VAL A 275 0.38 1.04 26.21
CA VAL A 275 -0.31 1.53 25.02
C VAL A 275 -0.88 2.94 25.24
N ALA A 276 -1.40 3.21 26.44
CA ALA A 276 -1.98 4.50 26.81
C ALA A 276 -0.97 5.65 26.78
N GLN A 277 0.29 5.39 27.18
CA GLN A 277 1.35 6.38 27.19
C GLN A 277 1.99 6.59 25.80
N PHE A 278 2.10 5.52 25.02
CA PHE A 278 2.77 5.57 23.73
C PHE A 278 1.89 6.08 22.60
N ARG A 279 0.59 5.86 22.68
CA ARG A 279 -0.38 6.29 21.66
C ARG A 279 -0.38 7.80 21.40
N PRO A 280 -0.41 8.70 22.42
CA PRO A 280 -0.35 10.14 22.19
C PRO A 280 0.92 10.59 21.47
N LEU A 281 2.06 10.00 21.82
CA LEU A 281 3.34 10.30 21.18
C LEU A 281 3.30 9.95 19.67
N VAL A 282 2.79 8.77 19.34
CA VAL A 282 2.65 8.31 17.94
C VAL A 282 1.72 9.23 17.16
N LEU A 283 0.58 9.61 17.74
CA LEU A 283 -0.37 10.52 17.11
C LEU A 283 0.21 11.92 16.94
N GLY A 284 0.99 12.42 17.92
CA GLY A 284 1.68 13.69 17.84
C GLY A 284 2.72 13.72 16.72
N VAL A 285 3.56 12.70 16.61
CA VAL A 285 4.54 12.57 15.52
C VAL A 285 3.85 12.50 14.17
N ALA A 286 2.78 11.70 14.05
CA ALA A 286 2.01 11.58 12.84
C ALA A 286 1.39 12.92 12.41
N CYS A 287 0.84 13.67 13.38
CA CYS A 287 0.25 14.98 13.15
C CYS A 287 1.29 15.99 12.64
N VAL A 288 2.43 16.09 13.33
CA VAL A 288 3.53 17.00 12.93
C VAL A 288 4.04 16.65 11.53
N SER A 289 4.28 15.36 11.25
CA SER A 289 4.73 14.92 9.93
C SER A 289 3.73 15.26 8.83
N ALA A 290 2.44 15.00 9.05
CA ALA A 290 1.41 15.29 8.06
C ALA A 290 1.26 16.80 7.81
N ILE A 291 1.28 17.61 8.86
CA ILE A 291 1.23 19.07 8.75
C ILE A 291 2.44 19.60 7.97
N SER A 292 3.65 19.11 8.28
CA SER A 292 4.88 19.53 7.59
C SER A 292 4.81 19.22 6.09
N VAL A 293 4.26 18.06 5.70
CA VAL A 293 4.09 17.71 4.29
C VAL A 293 3.08 18.62 3.61
N LEU A 294 1.93 18.87 4.25
CA LEU A 294 0.92 19.77 3.67
C LEU A 294 1.44 21.20 3.50
N PHE A 295 2.20 21.72 4.46
CA PHE A 295 2.83 23.03 4.31
C PHE A 295 3.81 23.08 3.14
N LYS A 296 4.61 22.05 2.94
CA LYS A 296 5.54 21.95 1.81
C LYS A 296 4.80 21.98 0.48
N GLU A 297 3.73 21.20 0.34
CA GLU A 297 2.94 21.10 -0.90
C GLU A 297 2.12 22.37 -1.22
N ILE A 298 1.73 23.13 -0.22
CA ILE A 298 0.98 24.40 -0.40
C ILE A 298 1.94 25.57 -0.70
N ALA A 299 3.22 25.48 -0.24
CA ALA A 299 4.22 26.54 -0.41
C ALA A 299 4.95 26.48 -1.76
N ILE A 300 4.75 25.45 -2.56
CA ILE A 300 5.27 25.28 -3.93
C ILE A 300 4.18 25.60 -4.94
#